data_68f21aceb2afa74ea6c679cb2dd082a1
#
_entry.id   68f21aceb2afa74ea6c679cb2dd082a1
#
_cell.length_a   1.000
_cell.length_b   1.000
_cell.length_c   1.000
_cell.angle_alpha   90.00
_cell.angle_beta   90.00
_cell.angle_gamma   90.00
#
_symmetry.space_group_name_H-M   'P 1'
#
loop_
_entity.id
_entity.type
_entity.pdbx_description
1 polymer ?
#
loop_
_entity_poly.entity_id
_entity_poly.type
_entity_poly.pdbx_seq_one_letter_code
_entity_poly.pdbx_strand_id
1 'polypeptide(L)' 'MADELDTMFEEAVEALRKGDRPRAKDLLTRLIKADQNNVNYWIWMSA' A
#
# COMPACT_ATOMS: atom_id res chain seq x y z
N MET A 1 -11.61 1.79 -13.21
CA MET A 1 -11.00 2.97 -12.67
C MET A 1 -10.13 2.63 -11.50
N ALA A 2 -9.04 3.32 -11.39
CA ALA A 2 -8.00 2.98 -10.41
C ALA A 2 -8.27 3.53 -9.01
N ASP A 3 -9.44 4.07 -8.79
CA ASP A 3 -9.71 4.82 -7.58
C ASP A 3 -9.61 4.00 -6.31
N GLU A 4 -10.03 2.74 -6.37
CA GLU A 4 -9.97 1.88 -5.20
C GLU A 4 -8.53 1.59 -4.79
N LEU A 5 -7.67 1.33 -5.77
CA LEU A 5 -6.26 1.07 -5.48
C LEU A 5 -5.58 2.33 -4.97
N ASP A 6 -5.91 3.47 -5.56
CA ASP A 6 -5.36 4.75 -5.11
C ASP A 6 -5.75 5.02 -3.65
N THR A 7 -7.02 4.78 -3.33
CA THR A 7 -7.50 4.97 -1.96
C THR A 7 -6.79 4.04 -0.99
N MET A 8 -6.64 2.77 -1.37
CA MET A 8 -5.93 1.81 -0.53
C MET A 8 -4.48 2.21 -0.33
N PHE A 9 -3.85 2.71 -1.38
CA PHE A 9 -2.46 3.16 -1.29
C PHE A 9 -2.34 4.35 -0.33
N GLU A 10 -3.26 5.29 -0.43
CA GLU A 10 -3.28 6.42 0.48
C GLU A 10 -3.46 5.97 1.92
N GLU A 11 -4.35 5.02 2.16
CA GLU A 11 -4.56 4.47 3.49
C GLU A 11 -3.32 3.78 4.01
N ALA A 12 -2.61 3.07 3.15
CA ALA A 12 -1.37 2.40 3.53
C ALA A 12 -0.30 3.42 3.95
N VAL A 13 -0.15 4.48 3.17
CA VAL A 13 0.80 5.55 3.50
C VAL A 13 0.41 6.23 4.81
N GLU A 14 -0.86 6.48 4.99
CA GLU A 14 -1.36 7.10 6.21
C GLU A 14 -1.09 6.21 7.42
N ALA A 15 -1.29 4.91 7.27
CA ALA A 15 -1.00 3.96 8.34
C ALA A 15 0.49 4.00 8.72
N LEU A 16 1.37 4.08 7.74
CA LEU A 16 2.80 4.20 7.98
C LEU A 16 3.14 5.48 8.74
N ARG A 17 2.50 6.58 8.35
CA ARG A 17 2.73 7.87 9.01
C ARG A 17 2.29 7.86 10.47
N LYS A 18 1.26 7.07 10.78
CA LYS A 18 0.76 6.93 12.13
C LYS A 18 1.55 5.89 12.93
N GLY A 19 2.45 5.19 12.29
CA GLY A 19 3.20 4.13 12.93
C GLY A 19 2.49 2.79 12.96
N ASP A 20 1.39 2.66 12.21
CA ASP A 20 0.62 1.42 12.15
C ASP A 20 1.15 0.51 11.04
N ARG A 21 2.32 -0.07 11.30
CA ARG A 21 2.99 -0.89 10.30
C ARG A 21 2.22 -2.15 9.90
N PRO A 22 1.61 -2.88 10.83
CA PRO A 22 0.85 -4.07 10.45
C PRO A 22 -0.27 -3.78 9.46
N ARG A 23 -0.99 -2.68 9.68
CA ARG A 23 -2.07 -2.27 8.78
C ARG A 23 -1.53 -1.87 7.42
N ALA A 24 -0.45 -1.07 7.42
CA ALA A 24 0.17 -0.63 6.17
C ALA A 24 0.65 -1.83 5.36
N LYS A 25 1.28 -2.79 6.02
CA LYS A 25 1.76 -4.00 5.36
C LYS A 25 0.60 -4.79 4.74
N ASP A 26 -0.49 -4.92 5.47
CA ASP A 26 -1.66 -5.63 4.97
C ASP A 26 -2.22 -4.95 3.71
N LEU A 27 -2.38 -3.64 3.77
CA LEU A 27 -2.88 -2.87 2.63
C LEU A 27 -1.94 -2.97 1.43
N LEU A 28 -0.65 -2.82 1.66
CA LEU A 28 0.34 -2.90 0.60
C LEU A 28 0.38 -4.30 -0.02
N THR A 29 0.24 -5.34 0.79
CA THR A 29 0.19 -6.71 0.28
C THR A 29 -0.99 -6.87 -0.67
N ARG A 30 -2.14 -6.34 -0.32
CA ARG A 30 -3.31 -6.39 -1.19
C ARG A 30 -3.09 -5.61 -2.48
N LEU A 31 -2.45 -4.45 -2.38
CA LEU A 31 -2.13 -3.64 -3.55
C LEU A 31 -1.18 -4.37 -4.49
N ILE A 32 -0.16 -5.00 -3.94
CA ILE A 32 0.81 -5.75 -4.73
C ILE A 32 0.13 -6.90 -5.47
N LYS A 33 -0.78 -7.60 -4.80
CA LYS A 33 -1.52 -8.70 -5.44
C LYS A 33 -2.42 -8.19 -6.55
N ALA A 34 -2.97 -7.00 -6.41
CA ALA A 34 -3.85 -6.41 -7.41
C ALA A 34 -3.07 -5.86 -8.60
N ASP A 35 -1.88 -5.34 -8.36
CA ASP A 35 -1.04 -4.74 -9.40
C ASP A 35 0.42 -5.07 -9.13
N GLN A 36 0.85 -6.24 -9.60
CA GLN A 36 2.19 -6.75 -9.34
C GLN A 36 3.29 -5.97 -10.06
N ASN A 37 2.92 -5.19 -11.05
CA ASN A 37 3.89 -4.43 -11.84
C ASN A 37 4.17 -3.05 -11.24
N ASN A 38 3.48 -2.68 -10.19
CA ASN A 38 3.65 -1.35 -9.62
C ASN A 38 4.80 -1.33 -8.63
N VAL A 39 5.93 -0.79 -9.09
CA VAL A 39 7.16 -0.73 -8.29
C VAL A 39 6.98 0.09 -7.02
N ASN A 40 6.11 1.10 -7.06
CA ASN A 40 5.89 1.96 -5.91
C ASN A 40 5.42 1.18 -4.68
N TYR A 41 4.57 0.19 -4.89
CA TYR A 41 4.08 -0.63 -3.78
C TYR A 41 5.22 -1.42 -3.15
N TRP A 42 6.11 -1.95 -3.96
CA TRP A 42 7.28 -2.69 -3.48
C TRP A 42 8.23 -1.81 -2.69
N ILE A 43 8.43 -0.57 -3.16
CA ILE A 43 9.28 0.39 -2.47
C ILE A 43 8.73 0.68 -1.08
N TRP A 44 7.45 0.95 -0.97
CA TRP A 44 6.82 1.21 0.32
C TRP A 44 6.87 -0.02 1.23
N MET A 45 6.71 -1.21 0.65
CA MET A 45 6.77 -2.44 1.42
C MET A 45 8.17 -2.66 2.00
N SER A 46 9.21 -2.28 1.28
CA SER A 46 10.60 -2.45 1.73
C SER A 46 10.98 -1.46 2.81
N ALA A 47 10.30 -0.36 2.88
CA ALA A 47 10.59 0.64 3.90
C ALA A 47 10.15 0.17 5.27
#